data_31860fed3c15292eb352df08375d1704
#
_entry.id   31860fed3c15292eb352df08375d1704
#
_cell.length_a   1.000
_cell.length_b   1.000
_cell.length_c   1.000
_cell.angle_alpha   90.00
_cell.angle_beta   90.00
_cell.angle_gamma   90.00
#
_symmetry.space_group_name_H-M   'P 1'
#
loop_
_entity.id
_entity.type
_entity.pdbx_description
1 polymer ?
#
loop_
_entity_poly.entity_id
_entity_poly.type
_entity_poly.pdbx_seq_one_letter_code
_entity_poly.pdbx_strand_id
1 'polypeptide(L)'
;MHAVGITGKASRAALVAGAIALTFGLSGCALTTPTLAEVERERVEPVLGAADLVNEGHLTVAMNTADAPQAMTDSEGSPVGYYADVARALAEDMGLDLKVVSTANASGAISDGKADIYIGSRLADAGDTLDVTEAIVEDASSIFARGEGDSQAAPQLDAADLSGSVIAVQGDSASQDALMRGGVDASLKTYPNVNKCFEALDAGEVDYVACDATAGAYLARAYPGTVFVATVGPLTSYGVALPAQGSALADAVTGSLAALASSGRLDAIYRHWYGALPVGLGGAELPGLEAQAGDEEDGELASDDGSMQGGSAYDGGATGDGAPSHDSMNSIG
;
A
#
# COMPACT_ATOMS: atom_id res chain seq x y z
N MET A 1 53.06 -55.96 58.43
CA MET A 1 53.92 -56.55 57.44
C MET A 1 53.22 -56.45 56.07
N HIS A 2 53.84 -55.72 55.19
CA HIS A 2 53.64 -55.66 53.71
C HIS A 2 52.23 -55.37 53.18
N ALA A 3 51.97 -54.08 52.87
CA ALA A 3 51.00 -53.66 51.88
C ALA A 3 51.76 -53.18 50.65
N VAL A 4 51.46 -53.77 49.51
CA VAL A 4 51.98 -53.38 48.19
C VAL A 4 50.89 -52.61 47.47
N GLY A 5 51.21 -51.34 47.15
CA GLY A 5 50.35 -50.48 46.33
C GLY A 5 50.43 -50.81 44.86
N ILE A 6 49.28 -50.89 44.23
CA ILE A 6 49.14 -50.83 42.76
C ILE A 6 47.92 -49.93 42.50
N THR A 7 48.19 -48.66 42.30
CA THR A 7 47.18 -47.77 41.71
C THR A 7 47.94 -46.62 41.05
N GLY A 8 47.82 -46.46 39.76
CA GLY A 8 48.30 -45.20 39.21
C GLY A 8 48.58 -45.13 37.72
N LYS A 9 48.11 -46.04 36.91
CA LYS A 9 48.30 -45.94 35.45
C LYS A 9 47.04 -46.06 34.58
N ALA A 10 45.91 -46.52 35.14
CA ALA A 10 44.69 -46.68 34.36
C ALA A 10 43.80 -45.43 34.27
N SER A 11 43.94 -44.47 35.24
CA SER A 11 43.07 -43.30 35.32
C SER A 11 43.43 -42.15 34.34
N ARG A 12 44.67 -42.14 33.81
CA ARG A 12 45.10 -41.06 32.90
C ARG A 12 44.75 -41.33 31.46
N ALA A 13 44.63 -42.56 31.06
CA ALA A 13 44.23 -42.96 29.70
C ALA A 13 42.69 -42.77 29.45
N ALA A 14 41.88 -43.00 30.48
CA ALA A 14 40.45 -42.78 30.36
C ALA A 14 40.02 -41.31 30.29
N LEU A 15 40.77 -40.40 30.92
CA LEU A 15 40.49 -38.95 30.86
C LEU A 15 40.90 -38.32 29.53
N VAL A 16 41.95 -38.83 28.89
CA VAL A 16 42.37 -38.33 27.56
C VAL A 16 41.46 -38.84 26.45
N ALA A 17 40.94 -40.05 26.57
CA ALA A 17 39.96 -40.59 25.62
C ALA A 17 38.59 -39.88 25.71
N GLY A 18 38.16 -39.48 26.91
CA GLY A 18 36.93 -38.68 27.15
C GLY A 18 37.01 -37.24 26.64
N ALA A 19 38.18 -36.61 26.73
CA ALA A 19 38.40 -35.25 26.22
C ALA A 19 38.45 -35.19 24.69
N ILE A 20 38.98 -36.22 24.03
CA ILE A 20 38.99 -36.30 22.55
C ILE A 20 37.61 -36.60 21.98
N ALA A 21 36.79 -37.37 22.66
CA ALA A 21 35.41 -37.64 22.22
C ALA A 21 34.48 -36.42 22.37
N LEU A 22 34.71 -35.52 23.37
CA LEU A 22 33.91 -34.28 23.51
C LEU A 22 34.32 -33.20 22.48
N THR A 23 35.50 -33.19 21.96
CA THR A 23 35.92 -32.19 20.97
C THR A 23 35.46 -32.53 19.54
N PHE A 24 35.12 -33.77 19.24
CA PHE A 24 34.51 -34.16 17.96
C PHE A 24 32.96 -33.96 17.91
N GLY A 25 32.29 -33.82 19.05
CA GLY A 25 30.85 -33.64 19.12
C GLY A 25 30.35 -32.20 18.89
N LEU A 26 31.22 -31.19 18.94
CA LEU A 26 30.84 -29.78 18.77
C LEU A 26 31.15 -29.19 17.40
N SER A 27 31.82 -29.93 16.52
CA SER A 27 32.16 -29.45 15.18
C SER A 27 31.17 -29.89 14.08
N GLY A 28 30.10 -30.62 14.42
CA GLY A 28 29.19 -31.23 13.45
C GLY A 28 28.10 -30.34 12.89
N CYS A 29 27.77 -29.21 13.54
CA CYS A 29 26.62 -28.39 13.13
C CYS A 29 26.98 -27.16 12.26
N ALA A 30 28.27 -26.81 12.16
CA ALA A 30 28.66 -25.62 11.39
C ALA A 30 29.02 -25.92 9.92
N LEU A 31 29.21 -27.20 9.56
CA LEU A 31 29.64 -27.58 8.22
C LEU A 31 28.52 -28.04 7.28
N THR A 32 27.27 -28.10 7.76
CA THR A 32 26.12 -28.53 6.95
C THR A 32 25.03 -27.49 6.79
N THR A 33 25.22 -26.29 7.38
CA THR A 33 24.27 -25.22 7.13
C THR A 33 24.72 -24.51 5.86
N PRO A 34 23.98 -24.61 4.74
CA PRO A 34 24.30 -23.90 3.53
C PRO A 34 24.33 -22.40 3.81
N THR A 35 25.27 -21.69 3.25
CA THR A 35 25.27 -20.22 3.29
C THR A 35 24.06 -19.70 2.51
N LEU A 36 23.59 -18.49 2.83
CA LEU A 36 22.47 -17.85 2.13
C LEU A 36 22.68 -17.79 0.60
N ALA A 37 23.95 -17.80 0.14
CA ALA A 37 24.33 -17.82 -1.27
C ALA A 37 24.25 -19.22 -1.90
N GLU A 38 24.28 -20.30 -1.09
CA GLU A 38 24.20 -21.69 -1.52
C GLU A 38 22.78 -22.24 -1.47
N VAL A 39 21.86 -21.53 -0.79
CA VAL A 39 20.43 -21.81 -0.89
C VAL A 39 19.98 -21.27 -2.24
N GLU A 40 20.08 -22.09 -3.29
CA GLU A 40 19.31 -21.82 -4.50
C GLU A 40 17.86 -21.69 -4.08
N ARG A 41 17.28 -20.46 -4.22
CA ARG A 41 15.84 -20.29 -4.09
C ARG A 41 15.22 -21.27 -5.08
N GLU A 42 14.47 -22.23 -4.58
CA GLU A 42 13.70 -23.13 -5.43
C GLU A 42 12.84 -22.23 -6.34
N ARG A 43 13.25 -22.12 -7.60
CA ARG A 43 12.50 -21.33 -8.57
C ARG A 43 11.18 -22.03 -8.76
N VAL A 44 10.11 -21.36 -8.40
CA VAL A 44 8.76 -21.80 -8.75
C VAL A 44 8.70 -21.87 -10.28
N GLU A 45 8.24 -22.99 -10.84
CA GLU A 45 8.03 -23.08 -12.28
C GLU A 45 6.95 -22.06 -12.70
N PRO A 46 7.16 -21.33 -13.81
CA PRO A 46 6.17 -20.36 -14.29
C PRO A 46 4.80 -21.00 -14.49
N VAL A 47 3.78 -20.43 -13.88
CA VAL A 47 2.39 -20.89 -14.00
C VAL A 47 1.73 -20.48 -15.33
N LEU A 48 2.35 -19.53 -16.06
CA LEU A 48 1.84 -18.98 -17.33
C LEU A 48 2.84 -19.20 -18.46
N GLY A 49 2.30 -19.45 -19.65
CA GLY A 49 3.08 -19.57 -20.88
C GLY A 49 3.35 -18.21 -21.55
N ALA A 50 4.25 -18.20 -22.53
CA ALA A 50 4.61 -16.99 -23.29
C ALA A 50 3.41 -16.33 -24.00
N ALA A 51 2.37 -17.09 -24.33
CA ALA A 51 1.17 -16.58 -25.01
C ALA A 51 0.22 -15.81 -24.08
N ASP A 52 0.38 -15.95 -22.76
CA ASP A 52 -0.49 -15.37 -21.76
C ASP A 52 0.06 -14.05 -21.21
N LEU A 53 1.29 -13.65 -21.59
CA LEU A 53 2.03 -12.52 -21.06
C LEU A 53 2.47 -11.55 -22.16
N VAL A 54 2.49 -10.26 -21.85
CA VAL A 54 3.05 -9.22 -22.72
C VAL A 54 4.55 -9.43 -22.96
N ASN A 55 5.27 -9.88 -21.95
CA ASN A 55 6.68 -10.22 -22.02
C ASN A 55 6.89 -11.63 -21.47
N GLU A 56 7.42 -12.54 -22.30
CA GLU A 56 7.69 -13.92 -21.89
C GLU A 56 8.55 -13.97 -20.62
N GLY A 57 8.12 -14.78 -19.63
CA GLY A 57 8.81 -14.97 -18.36
C GLY A 57 8.72 -13.80 -17.38
N HIS A 58 7.98 -12.73 -17.71
CA HIS A 58 7.83 -11.56 -16.86
C HIS A 58 6.35 -11.25 -16.62
N LEU A 59 5.99 -10.98 -15.37
CA LEU A 59 4.75 -10.31 -15.05
C LEU A 59 4.97 -8.80 -15.24
N THR A 60 4.38 -8.23 -16.29
CA THR A 60 4.47 -6.79 -16.55
C THR A 60 3.33 -6.08 -15.83
N VAL A 61 3.67 -5.33 -14.79
CA VAL A 61 2.72 -4.65 -13.91
C VAL A 61 2.75 -3.16 -14.15
N ALA A 62 1.62 -2.57 -14.50
CA ALA A 62 1.45 -1.12 -14.52
C ALA A 62 0.99 -0.61 -13.16
N MET A 63 1.46 0.58 -12.78
CA MET A 63 1.05 1.30 -11.56
C MET A 63 1.38 2.79 -11.68
N ASN A 64 0.70 3.64 -10.91
CA ASN A 64 1.04 5.06 -10.81
C ASN A 64 2.18 5.26 -9.81
N THR A 65 3.41 5.44 -10.29
CA THR A 65 4.59 5.64 -9.42
C THR A 65 4.73 7.07 -8.88
N ALA A 66 3.73 7.91 -9.05
CA ALA A 66 3.63 9.23 -8.41
C ALA A 66 2.63 9.24 -7.24
N ASP A 67 2.20 8.07 -6.76
CA ASP A 67 1.18 7.89 -5.74
C ASP A 67 1.81 7.31 -4.46
N ALA A 68 2.56 8.13 -3.74
CA ALA A 68 3.18 7.74 -2.47
C ALA A 68 2.13 7.68 -1.34
N PRO A 69 2.19 6.68 -0.45
CA PRO A 69 3.18 5.59 -0.31
C PRO A 69 2.85 4.32 -1.10
N GLN A 70 1.77 4.31 -1.89
CA GLN A 70 1.31 3.15 -2.65
C GLN A 70 2.35 2.71 -3.68
N ALA A 71 2.81 3.66 -4.50
CA ALA A 71 3.92 3.45 -5.42
C ALA A 71 4.69 4.75 -5.66
N MET A 72 6.00 4.67 -5.58
CA MET A 72 6.92 5.78 -5.82
C MET A 72 8.20 5.28 -6.46
N THR A 73 9.05 6.20 -6.88
CA THR A 73 10.36 5.88 -7.42
C THR A 73 11.42 6.29 -6.40
N ASP A 74 12.33 5.39 -6.05
CA ASP A 74 13.44 5.69 -5.17
C ASP A 74 14.54 6.50 -5.87
N SER A 75 15.61 6.82 -5.15
CA SER A 75 16.75 7.58 -5.68
C SER A 75 17.54 6.85 -6.77
N GLU A 76 17.37 5.54 -6.90
CA GLU A 76 18.01 4.70 -7.93
C GLU A 76 17.12 4.51 -9.16
N GLY A 77 15.90 5.05 -9.13
CA GLY A 77 14.91 4.91 -10.19
C GLY A 77 14.10 3.62 -10.11
N SER A 78 14.19 2.88 -8.99
CA SER A 78 13.45 1.65 -8.78
C SER A 78 12.06 1.92 -8.21
N PRO A 79 11.02 1.17 -8.64
CA PRO A 79 9.70 1.28 -8.06
C PRO A 79 9.68 0.66 -6.66
N VAL A 80 9.21 1.44 -5.69
CA VAL A 80 9.02 1.07 -4.29
C VAL A 80 7.63 1.49 -3.84
N GLY A 81 7.14 0.93 -2.75
CA GLY A 81 5.81 1.20 -2.24
C GLY A 81 4.99 -0.06 -2.04
N TYR A 82 3.82 0.09 -1.43
CA TYR A 82 2.93 -1.04 -1.15
C TYR A 82 2.61 -1.83 -2.42
N TYR A 83 2.21 -1.15 -3.51
CA TYR A 83 1.89 -1.81 -4.78
C TYR A 83 3.11 -2.48 -5.42
N ALA A 84 4.28 -1.87 -5.31
CA ALA A 84 5.51 -2.47 -5.84
C ALA A 84 5.88 -3.76 -5.11
N ASP A 85 5.67 -3.82 -3.78
CA ASP A 85 5.93 -5.02 -3.00
C ASP A 85 4.87 -6.11 -3.24
N VAL A 86 3.60 -5.74 -3.41
CA VAL A 86 2.55 -6.69 -3.83
C VAL A 86 2.84 -7.24 -5.22
N ALA A 87 3.25 -6.39 -6.19
CA ALA A 87 3.62 -6.82 -7.54
C ALA A 87 4.79 -7.81 -7.53
N ARG A 88 5.80 -7.54 -6.70
CA ARG A 88 6.95 -8.43 -6.52
C ARG A 88 6.52 -9.77 -5.92
N ALA A 89 5.64 -9.73 -4.91
CA ALA A 89 5.12 -10.94 -4.29
C ALA A 89 4.32 -11.81 -5.27
N LEU A 90 3.49 -11.18 -6.11
CA LEU A 90 2.74 -11.86 -7.17
C LEU A 90 3.66 -12.51 -8.19
N ALA A 91 4.64 -11.76 -8.73
CA ALA A 91 5.58 -12.29 -9.70
C ALA A 91 6.37 -13.48 -9.13
N GLU A 92 6.87 -13.37 -7.90
CA GLU A 92 7.59 -14.45 -7.23
C GLU A 92 6.71 -15.70 -7.02
N ASP A 93 5.45 -15.55 -6.59
CA ASP A 93 4.51 -16.66 -6.38
C ASP A 93 4.15 -17.36 -7.70
N MET A 94 4.07 -16.59 -8.79
CA MET A 94 3.80 -17.10 -10.13
C MET A 94 5.04 -17.64 -10.87
N GLY A 95 6.23 -17.58 -10.27
CA GLY A 95 7.49 -18.01 -10.88
C GLY A 95 7.99 -17.10 -12.01
N LEU A 96 7.56 -15.84 -12.04
CA LEU A 96 7.88 -14.85 -13.06
C LEU A 96 8.83 -13.77 -12.54
N ASP A 97 9.58 -13.15 -13.44
CA ASP A 97 10.31 -11.92 -13.12
C ASP A 97 9.36 -10.71 -13.18
N LEU A 98 9.58 -9.70 -12.33
CA LEU A 98 8.76 -8.48 -12.31
C LEU A 98 9.29 -7.45 -13.30
N LYS A 99 8.39 -6.87 -14.11
CA LYS A 99 8.63 -5.68 -14.91
C LYS A 99 7.57 -4.62 -14.57
N VAL A 100 7.99 -3.39 -14.25
CA VAL A 100 7.07 -2.31 -13.89
C VAL A 100 6.97 -1.27 -15.01
N VAL A 101 5.75 -0.81 -15.27
CA VAL A 101 5.41 0.28 -16.18
C VAL A 101 4.71 1.39 -15.40
N SER A 102 5.29 2.59 -15.40
CA SER A 102 4.70 3.74 -14.72
C SER A 102 3.63 4.41 -15.58
N THR A 103 2.40 4.39 -15.11
CA THR A 103 1.26 5.09 -15.73
C THR A 103 0.10 5.19 -14.76
N ALA A 104 -0.71 6.25 -14.88
CA ALA A 104 -1.97 6.39 -14.14
C ALA A 104 -3.19 5.88 -14.93
N ASN A 105 -3.00 5.37 -16.16
CA ASN A 105 -4.09 4.91 -17.03
C ASN A 105 -4.14 3.37 -17.07
N ALA A 106 -4.94 2.78 -16.19
CA ALA A 106 -5.13 1.33 -16.08
C ALA A 106 -5.68 0.73 -17.37
N SER A 107 -6.79 1.27 -17.87
CA SER A 107 -7.46 0.77 -19.07
C SER A 107 -6.54 0.84 -20.30
N GLY A 108 -5.86 1.96 -20.53
CA GLY A 108 -4.91 2.11 -21.63
C GLY A 108 -3.68 1.22 -21.49
N ALA A 109 -3.18 0.95 -20.28
CA ALA A 109 -2.05 0.06 -20.09
C ALA A 109 -2.36 -1.38 -20.50
N ILE A 110 -3.56 -1.85 -20.16
CA ILE A 110 -4.01 -3.21 -20.45
C ILE A 110 -4.48 -3.34 -21.92
N SER A 111 -5.36 -2.44 -22.38
CA SER A 111 -5.93 -2.52 -23.73
C SER A 111 -4.91 -2.37 -24.85
N ASP A 112 -3.86 -1.56 -24.61
CA ASP A 112 -2.77 -1.36 -25.57
C ASP A 112 -1.71 -2.47 -25.50
N GLY A 113 -1.87 -3.48 -24.62
CA GLY A 113 -0.90 -4.55 -24.42
C GLY A 113 0.45 -4.07 -23.89
N LYS A 114 0.46 -2.99 -23.08
CA LYS A 114 1.68 -2.44 -22.45
C LYS A 114 1.99 -3.11 -21.13
N ALA A 115 0.98 -3.66 -20.46
CA ALA A 115 1.09 -4.38 -19.21
C ALA A 115 0.11 -5.55 -19.18
N ASP A 116 0.44 -6.57 -18.40
CA ASP A 116 -0.41 -7.71 -18.13
C ASP A 116 -1.53 -7.34 -17.15
N ILE A 117 -1.18 -6.57 -16.12
CA ILE A 117 -2.09 -6.14 -15.04
C ILE A 117 -1.79 -4.70 -14.63
N TYR A 118 -2.75 -4.08 -13.91
CA TYR A 118 -2.54 -2.79 -13.26
C TYR A 118 -2.89 -2.89 -11.77
N ILE A 119 -1.99 -2.47 -10.89
CA ILE A 119 -2.23 -2.45 -9.43
C ILE A 119 -2.63 -1.06 -8.98
N GLY A 120 -3.68 -0.97 -8.14
CA GLY A 120 -4.22 0.29 -7.62
C GLY A 120 -5.41 0.81 -8.43
N SER A 121 -6.16 -0.06 -9.09
CA SER A 121 -7.44 0.26 -9.70
C SER A 121 -8.54 0.24 -8.66
N ARG A 122 -9.47 1.21 -8.70
CA ARG A 122 -10.64 1.18 -7.81
C ARG A 122 -11.55 0.04 -8.23
N LEU A 123 -12.21 -0.61 -7.27
CA LEU A 123 -13.19 -1.65 -7.58
C LEU A 123 -14.33 -1.11 -8.47
N ALA A 124 -14.68 0.17 -8.31
CA ALA A 124 -15.68 0.85 -9.12
C ALA A 124 -15.25 1.06 -10.60
N ASP A 125 -13.96 0.88 -10.93
CA ASP A 125 -13.48 0.99 -12.31
C ASP A 125 -13.70 -0.30 -13.12
N ALA A 126 -14.19 -1.38 -12.49
CA ALA A 126 -14.57 -2.63 -13.16
C ALA A 126 -15.72 -2.38 -14.16
N GLY A 127 -15.64 -2.99 -15.33
CA GLY A 127 -16.61 -2.81 -16.40
C GLY A 127 -16.31 -3.67 -17.63
N ASP A 128 -16.82 -3.28 -18.78
CA ASP A 128 -16.77 -4.09 -20.01
C ASP A 128 -15.34 -4.41 -20.51
N THR A 129 -14.35 -3.59 -20.15
CA THR A 129 -12.97 -3.71 -20.63
C THR A 129 -11.98 -4.15 -19.55
N LEU A 130 -12.33 -4.01 -18.29
CA LEU A 130 -11.48 -4.33 -17.13
C LEU A 130 -12.30 -5.09 -16.10
N ASP A 131 -11.72 -6.17 -15.58
CA ASP A 131 -12.09 -6.73 -14.29
C ASP A 131 -11.16 -6.17 -13.21
N VAL A 132 -11.67 -6.07 -11.98
CA VAL A 132 -10.84 -5.70 -10.82
C VAL A 132 -11.03 -6.77 -9.75
N THR A 133 -9.92 -7.25 -9.19
CA THR A 133 -9.94 -8.27 -8.13
C THR A 133 -10.61 -7.75 -6.86
N GLU A 134 -10.78 -8.60 -5.86
CA GLU A 134 -11.07 -8.14 -4.50
C GLU A 134 -10.04 -7.09 -4.04
N ALA A 135 -10.45 -6.28 -3.07
CA ALA A 135 -9.59 -5.22 -2.54
C ALA A 135 -8.31 -5.78 -1.92
N ILE A 136 -7.18 -5.17 -2.27
CA ILE A 136 -5.89 -5.40 -1.61
C ILE A 136 -5.56 -4.30 -0.60
N VAL A 137 -6.21 -3.14 -0.71
CA VAL A 137 -6.13 -2.03 0.23
C VAL A 137 -7.41 -1.19 0.16
N GLU A 138 -7.80 -0.67 1.32
CA GLU A 138 -8.85 0.32 1.46
C GLU A 138 -8.24 1.65 1.89
N ASP A 139 -8.81 2.75 1.44
CA ASP A 139 -8.42 4.09 1.83
C ASP A 139 -9.65 4.99 2.00
N ALA A 140 -9.51 6.01 2.82
CA ALA A 140 -10.51 7.05 3.04
C ALA A 140 -9.85 8.28 3.65
N SER A 141 -10.48 9.45 3.51
CA SER A 141 -10.13 10.59 4.35
C SER A 141 -10.32 10.22 5.82
N SER A 142 -9.31 10.51 6.64
CA SER A 142 -9.20 9.96 8.01
C SER A 142 -8.62 10.98 8.97
N ILE A 143 -8.92 10.83 10.25
CA ILE A 143 -8.38 11.63 11.35
C ILE A 143 -7.21 10.88 12.00
N PHE A 144 -6.14 11.61 12.24
CA PHE A 144 -4.99 11.22 13.05
C PHE A 144 -4.84 12.16 14.25
N ALA A 145 -4.45 11.59 15.39
CA ALA A 145 -4.26 12.32 16.63
C ALA A 145 -3.01 11.86 17.36
N ARG A 146 -2.63 12.57 18.41
CA ARG A 146 -1.70 12.01 19.42
C ARG A 146 -2.41 10.96 20.23
N GLY A 147 -1.77 9.81 20.39
CA GLY A 147 -2.27 8.73 21.22
C GLY A 147 -2.32 9.10 22.69
N GLU A 148 -3.25 8.50 23.43
CA GLU A 148 -3.47 8.76 24.85
C GLU A 148 -2.68 7.83 25.75
N GLY A 149 -2.11 8.39 26.79
CA GLY A 149 -1.41 7.66 27.84
C GLY A 149 -0.17 6.91 27.38
N ASP A 150 0.36 6.04 28.27
CA ASP A 150 1.58 5.26 27.98
C ASP A 150 1.40 4.21 26.88
N SER A 151 0.16 3.77 26.62
CA SER A 151 -0.17 2.81 25.58
C SER A 151 -0.32 3.42 24.19
N GLN A 152 -0.32 4.76 24.10
CA GLN A 152 -0.59 5.48 22.85
C GLN A 152 -1.88 4.99 22.16
N ALA A 153 -2.93 4.74 22.94
CA ALA A 153 -4.21 4.31 22.40
C ALA A 153 -4.85 5.45 21.59
N ALA A 154 -5.59 5.09 20.54
CA ALA A 154 -6.38 6.06 19.82
C ALA A 154 -7.48 6.63 20.72
N PRO A 155 -7.68 7.96 20.75
CA PRO A 155 -8.80 8.55 21.44
C PRO A 155 -10.12 8.04 20.86
N GLN A 156 -11.12 7.83 21.72
CA GLN A 156 -12.47 7.49 21.29
C GLN A 156 -13.22 8.81 21.06
N LEU A 157 -13.49 9.12 19.81
CA LEU A 157 -14.10 10.39 19.40
C LEU A 157 -15.40 10.15 18.63
N ASP A 158 -16.28 11.13 18.72
CA ASP A 158 -17.36 11.34 17.75
C ASP A 158 -17.23 12.73 17.09
N ALA A 159 -18.08 13.04 16.12
CA ALA A 159 -17.99 14.32 15.40
C ALA A 159 -18.20 15.55 16.31
N ALA A 160 -18.95 15.42 17.41
CA ALA A 160 -19.17 16.49 18.37
C ALA A 160 -17.91 16.78 19.20
N ASP A 161 -17.06 15.78 19.44
CA ASP A 161 -15.79 15.95 20.14
C ASP A 161 -14.78 16.78 19.35
N LEU A 162 -14.95 16.89 18.03
CA LEU A 162 -14.13 17.73 17.17
C LEU A 162 -14.51 19.22 17.23
N SER A 163 -15.66 19.55 17.86
CA SER A 163 -16.14 20.93 17.93
C SER A 163 -15.14 21.85 18.66
N GLY A 164 -14.78 22.95 17.98
CA GLY A 164 -13.84 23.93 18.50
C GLY A 164 -12.36 23.51 18.45
N SER A 165 -12.05 22.31 17.95
CA SER A 165 -10.67 21.87 17.74
C SER A 165 -10.05 22.50 16.49
N VAL A 166 -8.72 22.37 16.36
CA VAL A 166 -7.96 22.77 15.18
C VAL A 166 -7.49 21.53 14.44
N ILE A 167 -7.97 21.34 13.20
CA ILE A 167 -7.59 20.21 12.34
C ILE A 167 -6.69 20.71 11.22
N ALA A 168 -5.47 20.16 11.12
CA ALA A 168 -4.59 20.39 10.00
C ALA A 168 -5.04 19.59 8.78
N VAL A 169 -5.10 20.24 7.62
CA VAL A 169 -5.42 19.62 6.33
C VAL A 169 -4.45 20.12 5.26
N GLN A 170 -4.18 19.32 4.26
CA GLN A 170 -3.58 19.86 3.04
C GLN A 170 -4.65 20.71 2.33
N GLY A 171 -4.25 21.90 1.85
CA GLY A 171 -5.18 22.77 1.11
C GLY A 171 -5.70 22.09 -0.16
N ASP A 172 -6.96 22.30 -0.47
CA ASP A 172 -7.65 21.78 -1.67
C ASP A 172 -7.61 20.23 -1.75
N SER A 173 -7.62 19.54 -0.60
CA SER A 173 -7.60 18.08 -0.53
C SER A 173 -9.00 17.50 -0.33
N ALA A 174 -9.15 16.23 -0.74
CA ALA A 174 -10.38 15.47 -0.49
C ALA A 174 -10.73 15.40 0.99
N SER A 175 -9.73 15.34 1.88
CA SER A 175 -9.94 15.31 3.33
C SER A 175 -10.47 16.64 3.88
N GLN A 176 -10.03 17.77 3.31
CA GLN A 176 -10.63 19.07 3.63
C GLN A 176 -12.10 19.11 3.24
N ASP A 177 -12.41 18.68 2.01
CA ASP A 177 -13.79 18.64 1.51
C ASP A 177 -14.67 17.66 2.29
N ALA A 178 -14.14 16.51 2.69
CA ALA A 178 -14.87 15.52 3.49
C ALA A 178 -15.31 16.10 4.84
N LEU A 179 -14.42 16.80 5.55
CA LEU A 179 -14.74 17.46 6.82
C LEU A 179 -15.79 18.57 6.65
N MET A 180 -15.65 19.37 5.60
CA MET A 180 -16.61 20.44 5.31
C MET A 180 -18.00 19.88 4.98
N ARG A 181 -18.08 18.81 4.17
CA ARG A 181 -19.35 18.15 3.84
C ARG A 181 -19.95 17.37 5.02
N GLY A 182 -19.08 16.82 5.89
CA GLY A 182 -19.53 16.09 7.08
C GLY A 182 -20.05 16.97 8.20
N GLY A 183 -20.09 18.29 8.01
CA GLY A 183 -20.63 19.23 9.01
C GLY A 183 -19.78 19.33 10.27
N VAL A 184 -18.50 18.99 10.22
CA VAL A 184 -17.60 19.05 11.38
C VAL A 184 -17.36 20.49 11.80
N ASP A 185 -17.75 20.84 13.03
CA ASP A 185 -17.60 22.18 13.62
C ASP A 185 -16.17 22.35 14.20
N ALA A 186 -15.17 22.35 13.33
CA ALA A 186 -13.77 22.52 13.69
C ALA A 186 -13.12 23.63 12.88
N SER A 187 -12.01 24.19 13.40
CA SER A 187 -11.18 25.13 12.67
C SER A 187 -10.22 24.36 11.74
N LEU A 188 -10.38 24.47 10.42
CA LEU A 188 -9.46 23.84 9.48
C LEU A 188 -8.26 24.79 9.23
N LYS A 189 -7.06 24.31 9.54
CA LYS A 189 -5.80 25.00 9.27
C LYS A 189 -5.10 24.34 8.10
N THR A 190 -4.99 25.07 6.99
CA THR A 190 -4.43 24.52 5.74
C THR A 190 -2.91 24.59 5.71
N TYR A 191 -2.29 23.53 5.20
CA TYR A 191 -0.86 23.40 4.98
C TYR A 191 -0.56 22.99 3.53
N PRO A 192 0.68 23.22 3.03
CA PRO A 192 1.01 22.93 1.64
C PRO A 192 1.09 21.42 1.32
N ASN A 193 1.26 20.58 2.31
CA ASN A 193 1.31 19.12 2.17
C ASN A 193 1.05 18.42 3.51
N VAL A 194 0.77 17.11 3.45
CA VAL A 194 0.44 16.30 4.64
C VAL A 194 1.62 16.22 5.63
N ASN A 195 2.88 16.22 5.17
CA ASN A 195 4.04 16.25 6.07
C ASN A 195 3.99 17.46 7.02
N LYS A 196 3.64 18.65 6.48
CA LYS A 196 3.51 19.86 7.31
C LYS A 196 2.33 19.80 8.28
N CYS A 197 1.29 19.04 7.96
CA CYS A 197 0.21 18.78 8.91
C CYS A 197 0.72 17.93 10.09
N PHE A 198 1.50 16.89 9.82
CA PHE A 198 2.09 16.04 10.87
C PHE A 198 3.14 16.78 11.71
N GLU A 199 3.97 17.62 11.12
CA GLU A 199 4.88 18.49 11.86
C GLU A 199 4.13 19.40 12.84
N ALA A 200 3.00 19.98 12.40
CA ALA A 200 2.17 20.85 13.24
C ALA A 200 1.48 20.07 14.37
N LEU A 201 1.04 18.83 14.12
CA LEU A 201 0.50 17.94 15.14
C LEU A 201 1.57 17.60 16.19
N ASP A 202 2.77 17.22 15.77
CA ASP A 202 3.89 16.89 16.65
C ASP A 202 4.31 18.10 17.51
N ALA A 203 4.33 19.29 16.91
CA ALA A 203 4.60 20.55 17.62
C ALA A 203 3.49 21.01 18.59
N GLY A 204 2.30 20.37 18.53
CA GLY A 204 1.14 20.78 19.32
C GLY A 204 0.48 22.08 18.87
N GLU A 205 0.65 22.44 17.61
CA GLU A 205 0.01 23.62 17.00
C GLU A 205 -1.43 23.33 16.55
N VAL A 206 -1.77 22.05 16.38
CA VAL A 206 -3.08 21.53 16.00
C VAL A 206 -3.43 20.32 16.86
N ASP A 207 -4.73 20.03 16.95
CA ASP A 207 -5.22 18.90 17.75
C ASP A 207 -5.26 17.61 16.92
N TYR A 208 -5.57 17.73 15.63
CA TYR A 208 -5.74 16.61 14.71
C TYR A 208 -5.13 16.90 13.34
N VAL A 209 -4.88 15.83 12.57
CA VAL A 209 -4.58 15.88 11.14
C VAL A 209 -5.66 15.12 10.39
N ALA A 210 -6.15 15.69 9.28
CA ALA A 210 -6.98 14.94 8.34
C ALA A 210 -6.24 14.76 7.00
N CYS A 211 -6.14 13.51 6.58
CA CYS A 211 -5.54 13.09 5.32
C CYS A 211 -6.01 11.67 4.97
N ASP A 212 -5.59 11.14 3.83
CA ASP A 212 -5.88 9.75 3.47
C ASP A 212 -5.27 8.78 4.49
N ALA A 213 -6.01 7.72 4.84
CA ALA A 213 -5.63 6.77 5.88
C ALA A 213 -4.25 6.15 5.63
N THR A 214 -3.99 5.72 4.39
CA THR A 214 -2.73 5.07 4.02
C THR A 214 -1.56 6.05 4.05
N ALA A 215 -1.73 7.28 3.55
CA ALA A 215 -0.71 8.33 3.60
C ALA A 215 -0.41 8.74 5.05
N GLY A 216 -1.43 8.93 5.85
CA GLY A 216 -1.29 9.26 7.26
C GLY A 216 -0.63 8.16 8.08
N ALA A 217 -1.01 6.90 7.86
CA ALA A 217 -0.40 5.75 8.53
C ALA A 217 1.08 5.58 8.17
N TYR A 218 1.46 5.82 6.92
CA TYR A 218 2.85 5.83 6.50
C TYR A 218 3.65 6.92 7.22
N LEU A 219 3.12 8.15 7.27
CA LEU A 219 3.77 9.28 7.93
C LEU A 219 3.83 9.12 9.46
N ALA A 220 2.80 8.58 10.08
CA ALA A 220 2.77 8.34 11.53
C ALA A 220 3.96 7.50 12.03
N ARG A 221 4.58 6.70 11.17
CA ARG A 221 5.81 5.96 11.51
C ARG A 221 7.01 6.86 11.81
N ALA A 222 7.04 8.07 11.24
CA ALA A 222 8.06 9.08 11.51
C ALA A 222 7.74 9.96 12.74
N TYR A 223 6.49 9.91 13.22
CA TYR A 223 5.99 10.72 14.34
C TYR A 223 5.48 9.79 15.48
N PRO A 224 6.38 9.29 16.34
CA PRO A 224 6.01 8.38 17.43
C PRO A 224 4.92 8.99 18.31
N GLY A 225 3.88 8.21 18.56
CA GLY A 225 2.72 8.66 19.32
C GLY A 225 1.57 9.22 18.49
N THR A 226 1.72 9.33 17.17
CA THR A 226 0.59 9.63 16.28
C THR A 226 -0.12 8.35 15.88
N VAL A 227 -1.44 8.34 16.01
CA VAL A 227 -2.31 7.18 15.76
C VAL A 227 -3.45 7.52 14.84
N PHE A 228 -3.90 6.54 14.07
CA PHE A 228 -5.16 6.60 13.34
C PHE A 228 -6.32 6.58 14.33
N VAL A 229 -7.35 7.40 14.09
CA VAL A 229 -8.53 7.52 14.94
C VAL A 229 -9.76 6.95 14.24
N ALA A 230 -10.17 7.55 13.12
CA ALA A 230 -11.37 7.20 12.40
C ALA A 230 -11.32 7.69 10.95
N THR A 231 -12.21 7.16 10.10
CA THR A 231 -12.43 7.69 8.76
C THR A 231 -13.52 8.78 8.79
N VAL A 232 -13.39 9.79 7.93
CA VAL A 232 -14.33 10.92 7.81
C VAL A 232 -14.86 11.10 6.37
N GLY A 233 -14.51 10.19 5.49
CA GLY A 233 -14.94 10.17 4.09
C GLY A 233 -15.36 8.78 3.65
N PRO A 234 -15.94 8.67 2.45
CA PRO A 234 -16.32 7.38 1.90
C PRO A 234 -15.10 6.50 1.69
N LEU A 235 -15.28 5.20 1.91
CA LEU A 235 -14.26 4.20 1.62
C LEU A 235 -14.07 4.05 0.11
N THR A 236 -12.82 3.98 -0.29
CA THR A 236 -12.41 3.57 -1.64
C THR A 236 -11.58 2.29 -1.54
N SER A 237 -12.00 1.26 -2.21
CA SER A 237 -11.32 -0.02 -2.26
C SER A 237 -10.54 -0.16 -3.56
N TYR A 238 -9.28 -0.57 -3.46
CA TYR A 238 -8.36 -0.73 -4.58
C TYR A 238 -7.93 -2.18 -4.73
N GLY A 239 -7.94 -2.67 -5.97
CA GLY A 239 -7.55 -4.02 -6.34
C GLY A 239 -6.57 -4.03 -7.50
N VAL A 240 -6.45 -5.20 -8.13
CA VAL A 240 -5.65 -5.43 -9.33
C VAL A 240 -6.59 -5.46 -10.54
N ALA A 241 -6.40 -4.57 -11.49
CA ALA A 241 -7.13 -4.60 -12.76
C ALA A 241 -6.52 -5.62 -13.71
N LEU A 242 -7.40 -6.36 -14.36
CA LEU A 242 -7.15 -7.46 -15.28
C LEU A 242 -7.92 -7.21 -16.57
N PRO A 243 -7.53 -7.81 -17.72
CA PRO A 243 -8.39 -7.81 -18.91
C PRO A 243 -9.75 -8.42 -18.59
N ALA A 244 -10.82 -7.71 -18.98
CA ALA A 244 -12.19 -8.21 -18.81
C ALA A 244 -12.43 -9.38 -19.76
N GLN A 245 -12.31 -10.53 -19.36
CA GLN A 245 -12.70 -11.84 -19.91
C GLN A 245 -11.78 -12.89 -19.33
N GLY A 246 -12.36 -13.86 -18.65
CA GLY A 246 -11.64 -14.92 -17.97
C GLY A 246 -10.47 -15.46 -18.79
N SER A 247 -9.29 -15.35 -18.26
CA SER A 247 -8.04 -15.75 -18.91
C SER A 247 -7.18 -16.53 -17.92
N ALA A 248 -6.26 -17.34 -18.44
CA ALA A 248 -5.28 -18.02 -17.58
C ALA A 248 -4.52 -17.03 -16.68
N LEU A 249 -4.26 -15.82 -17.17
CA LEU A 249 -3.68 -14.73 -16.38
C LEU A 249 -4.58 -14.32 -15.21
N ALA A 250 -5.87 -14.10 -15.43
CA ALA A 250 -6.82 -13.71 -14.39
C ALA A 250 -6.93 -14.78 -13.30
N ASP A 251 -7.02 -16.04 -13.70
CA ASP A 251 -7.07 -17.18 -12.76
C ASP A 251 -5.77 -17.27 -11.94
N ALA A 252 -4.62 -17.12 -12.60
CA ALA A 252 -3.32 -17.17 -11.94
C ALA A 252 -3.13 -16.02 -10.94
N VAL A 253 -3.46 -14.78 -11.32
CA VAL A 253 -3.34 -13.60 -10.43
C VAL A 253 -4.29 -13.73 -9.24
N THR A 254 -5.56 -14.10 -9.48
CA THR A 254 -6.54 -14.28 -8.39
C THR A 254 -6.11 -15.42 -7.44
N GLY A 255 -5.64 -16.53 -7.98
CA GLY A 255 -5.12 -17.65 -7.19
C GLY A 255 -3.89 -17.27 -6.36
N SER A 256 -2.96 -16.51 -6.95
CA SER A 256 -1.77 -16.02 -6.27
C SER A 256 -2.12 -15.02 -5.17
N LEU A 257 -3.03 -14.06 -5.41
CA LEU A 257 -3.51 -13.16 -4.36
C LEU A 257 -4.12 -13.92 -3.18
N ALA A 258 -4.94 -14.94 -3.45
CA ALA A 258 -5.52 -15.77 -2.39
C ALA A 258 -4.44 -16.55 -1.62
N ALA A 259 -3.40 -17.06 -2.28
CA ALA A 259 -2.28 -17.75 -1.64
C ALA A 259 -1.46 -16.78 -0.77
N LEU A 260 -1.16 -15.56 -1.27
CA LEU A 260 -0.46 -14.52 -0.53
C LEU A 260 -1.26 -14.05 0.70
N ALA A 261 -2.59 -13.92 0.57
CA ALA A 261 -3.47 -13.58 1.69
C ALA A 261 -3.47 -14.70 2.74
N SER A 262 -3.69 -15.95 2.32
CA SER A 262 -3.77 -17.12 3.24
C SER A 262 -2.45 -17.41 3.95
N SER A 263 -1.30 -17.11 3.32
CA SER A 263 0.02 -17.23 3.94
C SER A 263 0.37 -16.06 4.88
N GLY A 264 -0.45 -15.01 4.94
CA GLY A 264 -0.18 -13.77 5.70
C GLY A 264 0.87 -12.87 5.06
N ARG A 265 1.29 -13.14 3.81
CA ARG A 265 2.30 -12.33 3.13
C ARG A 265 1.76 -10.94 2.76
N LEU A 266 0.50 -10.83 2.32
CA LEU A 266 -0.15 -9.53 2.09
C LEU A 266 -0.24 -8.72 3.38
N ASP A 267 -0.60 -9.33 4.51
CA ASP A 267 -0.62 -8.69 5.82
C ASP A 267 0.77 -8.17 6.24
N ALA A 268 1.82 -8.94 5.98
CA ALA A 268 3.17 -8.53 6.29
C ALA A 268 3.61 -7.31 5.46
N ILE A 269 3.29 -7.29 4.16
CA ILE A 269 3.54 -6.14 3.28
C ILE A 269 2.71 -4.93 3.74
N TYR A 270 1.43 -5.12 4.04
CA TYR A 270 0.55 -4.07 4.54
C TYR A 270 1.12 -3.40 5.80
N ARG A 271 1.48 -4.19 6.81
CA ARG A 271 2.06 -3.69 8.07
C ARG A 271 3.43 -3.06 7.88
N HIS A 272 4.20 -3.51 6.90
CA HIS A 272 5.47 -2.88 6.56
C HIS A 272 5.25 -1.42 6.10
N TRP A 273 4.22 -1.15 5.32
CA TRP A 273 3.94 0.19 4.78
C TRP A 273 3.08 1.05 5.71
N TYR A 274 2.04 0.48 6.31
CA TYR A 274 1.00 1.22 7.03
C TYR A 274 0.97 0.97 8.54
N GLY A 275 1.92 0.18 9.06
CA GLY A 275 2.08 -0.02 10.51
C GLY A 275 0.84 -0.64 11.16
N ALA A 276 0.24 0.10 12.10
CA ALA A 276 -0.91 -0.32 12.89
C ALA A 276 -2.27 0.06 12.27
N LEU A 277 -2.30 0.62 11.06
CA LEU A 277 -3.57 0.89 10.38
C LEU A 277 -4.37 -0.41 10.25
N PRO A 278 -5.67 -0.44 10.58
CA PRO A 278 -6.52 -1.62 10.35
C PRO A 278 -6.49 -2.04 8.87
N VAL A 279 -6.44 -3.34 8.60
CA VAL A 279 -6.42 -3.86 7.22
C VAL A 279 -7.75 -3.55 6.51
N GLY A 280 -8.87 -3.61 7.25
CA GLY A 280 -10.18 -3.17 6.78
C GLY A 280 -10.60 -1.92 7.53
N LEU A 281 -11.06 -0.90 6.81
CA LEU A 281 -11.52 0.38 7.37
C LEU A 281 -13.04 0.43 7.55
N GLY A 282 -13.77 -0.59 7.07
CA GLY A 282 -15.20 -0.72 7.30
C GLY A 282 -15.52 -0.76 8.80
N GLY A 283 -16.39 0.14 9.26
CA GLY A 283 -16.73 0.28 10.69
C GLY A 283 -15.77 1.17 11.48
N ALA A 284 -14.81 1.82 10.80
CA ALA A 284 -13.93 2.82 11.41
C ALA A 284 -14.42 4.27 11.20
N GLU A 285 -15.62 4.45 10.70
CA GLU A 285 -16.21 5.77 10.47
C GLU A 285 -16.34 6.52 11.80
N LEU A 286 -16.06 7.83 11.76
CA LEU A 286 -16.26 8.71 12.91
C LEU A 286 -17.75 8.81 13.23
N PRO A 287 -18.21 8.39 14.42
CA PRO A 287 -19.61 8.47 14.77
C PRO A 287 -20.13 9.90 14.72
N GLY A 288 -21.39 10.10 14.36
CA GLY A 288 -22.04 11.40 14.38
C GLY A 288 -21.74 12.33 13.20
N LEU A 289 -20.97 11.88 12.21
CA LEU A 289 -20.89 12.61 10.94
C LEU A 289 -22.25 12.61 10.24
N GLU A 290 -22.61 13.74 9.62
CA GLU A 290 -23.75 13.76 8.72
C GLU A 290 -23.47 12.78 7.56
N ALA A 291 -24.45 11.90 7.27
CA ALA A 291 -24.33 10.98 6.15
C ALA A 291 -24.08 11.81 4.88
N GLN A 292 -22.93 11.60 4.25
CA GLN A 292 -22.69 12.14 2.92
C GLN A 292 -23.71 11.47 2.01
N ALA A 293 -24.70 12.23 1.53
CA ALA A 293 -25.60 11.77 0.48
C ALA A 293 -24.67 11.39 -0.68
N GLY A 294 -24.53 10.10 -0.95
CA GLY A 294 -23.84 9.64 -2.14
C GLY A 294 -24.52 10.33 -3.31
N ASP A 295 -23.74 10.89 -4.22
CA ASP A 295 -24.20 11.26 -5.53
C ASP A 295 -24.60 9.96 -6.26
N GLU A 296 -25.72 9.36 -5.85
CA GLU A 296 -26.51 8.52 -6.72
C GLU A 296 -27.14 9.49 -7.74
N GLU A 297 -26.33 9.92 -8.71
CA GLU A 297 -26.89 10.34 -9.99
C GLU A 297 -27.54 9.09 -10.62
N ASP A 298 -28.74 8.78 -10.15
CA ASP A 298 -29.73 8.07 -10.93
C ASP A 298 -29.98 8.95 -12.17
N GLY A 299 -29.20 8.65 -13.22
CA GLY A 299 -29.43 9.16 -14.55
C GLY A 299 -30.79 8.65 -15.07
N GLU A 300 -31.86 9.20 -14.56
CA GLU A 300 -33.16 9.13 -15.20
C GLU A 300 -33.08 9.90 -16.50
N LEU A 301 -32.75 9.16 -17.57
CA LEU A 301 -32.90 9.63 -18.95
C LEU A 301 -34.36 9.95 -19.17
N ALA A 302 -34.74 11.18 -18.88
CA ALA A 302 -35.97 11.76 -19.43
C ALA A 302 -35.81 11.81 -20.94
N SER A 303 -36.51 10.91 -21.60
CA SER A 303 -36.77 10.97 -23.03
C SER A 303 -37.65 12.18 -23.30
N ASP A 304 -37.06 13.31 -23.66
CA ASP A 304 -37.76 14.41 -24.26
C ASP A 304 -37.59 14.34 -25.81
N ASP A 305 -38.67 13.89 -26.45
CA ASP A 305 -38.92 13.97 -27.87
C ASP A 305 -39.38 15.40 -28.21
N GLY A 306 -38.51 16.16 -28.87
CA GLY A 306 -38.83 17.55 -29.17
C GLY A 306 -37.94 18.14 -30.26
N SER A 307 -38.24 17.82 -31.51
CA SER A 307 -37.77 18.55 -32.72
C SER A 307 -37.76 20.06 -32.57
N MET A 308 -36.72 20.76 -33.02
CA MET A 308 -36.78 21.88 -34.00
C MET A 308 -35.42 22.58 -34.18
N GLN A 309 -34.93 22.48 -35.40
CA GLN A 309 -34.34 23.50 -36.30
C GLN A 309 -33.71 24.78 -35.69
N GLY A 310 -32.53 25.08 -36.22
CA GLY A 310 -32.21 26.48 -36.59
C GLY A 310 -30.84 26.99 -36.20
N GLY A 311 -29.83 26.82 -37.05
CA GLY A 311 -28.97 27.84 -37.63
C GLY A 311 -28.27 28.84 -36.73
N SER A 312 -26.97 28.85 -36.76
CA SER A 312 -26.16 29.96 -37.26
C SER A 312 -24.70 29.77 -36.90
N ALA A 313 -23.85 29.86 -37.90
CA ALA A 313 -22.41 29.96 -37.84
C ALA A 313 -21.98 31.27 -37.15
N TYR A 314 -20.92 31.24 -36.38
CA TYR A 314 -19.96 32.35 -36.31
C TYR A 314 -18.51 31.82 -36.18
N ASP A 315 -17.77 32.27 -37.15
CA ASP A 315 -16.36 32.15 -37.43
C ASP A 315 -15.55 33.09 -36.49
N GLY A 316 -14.31 32.72 -36.23
CA GLY A 316 -13.30 33.78 -36.02
C GLY A 316 -12.46 33.69 -34.76
N GLY A 317 -11.19 33.38 -34.95
CA GLY A 317 -10.15 34.16 -34.33
C GLY A 317 -9.15 33.45 -33.43
N ALA A 318 -8.03 33.11 -34.03
CA ALA A 318 -6.77 32.71 -33.42
C ALA A 318 -6.09 33.79 -32.56
N THR A 319 -5.15 33.31 -31.76
CA THR A 319 -3.88 33.85 -31.20
C THR A 319 -3.91 33.80 -29.69
N GLY A 320 -2.94 33.27 -28.95
CA GLY A 320 -1.53 33.16 -29.04
C GLY A 320 -0.95 32.91 -27.67
N ASP A 321 0.06 32.12 -27.62
CA ASP A 321 1.21 32.12 -26.69
C ASP A 321 1.04 32.28 -25.17
N GLY A 322 1.62 31.30 -24.43
CA GLY A 322 2.06 31.52 -23.06
C GLY A 322 2.18 30.23 -22.24
N ALA A 323 3.21 29.42 -22.51
CA ALA A 323 3.64 28.42 -21.57
C ALA A 323 4.47 29.07 -20.45
N PRO A 324 4.27 28.72 -19.19
CA PRO A 324 5.29 28.90 -18.17
C PRO A 324 6.02 27.58 -17.90
N SER A 325 7.33 27.69 -17.97
CA SER A 325 8.35 26.74 -17.59
C SER A 325 8.17 26.25 -16.15
N HIS A 326 8.12 24.94 -15.96
CA HIS A 326 8.34 24.29 -14.68
C HIS A 326 9.84 24.12 -14.46
N ASP A 327 10.35 24.86 -13.50
CA ASP A 327 11.61 24.55 -12.84
C ASP A 327 11.37 24.48 -11.33
N SER A 328 12.03 23.51 -10.68
CA SER A 328 12.17 23.37 -9.23
C SER A 328 11.20 22.40 -8.52
N MET A 329 11.56 21.15 -8.49
CA MET A 329 11.46 20.29 -7.29
C MET A 329 12.64 19.33 -7.24
N ASN A 330 13.72 19.81 -6.64
CA ASN A 330 14.78 18.94 -6.16
C ASN A 330 15.14 19.39 -4.75
N SER A 331 14.88 18.56 -3.77
CA SER A 331 15.61 18.47 -2.50
C SER A 331 14.76 17.80 -1.42
N ILE A 332 14.93 16.49 -1.26
CA ILE A 332 14.84 15.85 0.06
C ILE A 332 16.07 14.94 0.13
N GLY A 333 17.04 15.34 0.96
CA GLY A 333 18.12 14.50 1.46
C GLY A 333 17.66 13.69 2.65
#